data_c107a4c08186c2ba2015d38b8b04fe92
#
_entry.id   c107a4c08186c2ba2015d38b8b04fe92
#
_cell.length_a   1.000
_cell.length_b   1.000
_cell.length_c   1.000
_cell.angle_alpha   90.00
_cell.angle_beta   90.00
_cell.angle_gamma   90.00
#
_symmetry.space_group_name_H-M   'P 1'
#
loop_
_entity.id
_entity.type
_entity.pdbx_description
1 polymer ?
#
loop_
_entity_poly.entity_id
_entity_poly.type
_entity_poly.pdbx_seq_one_letter_code
_entity_poly.pdbx_strand_id
1 'polypeptide(L)'
;MVFTLESRAKQFAEASAQHFSYDRQNVPGAGAAGGLGYAFLQYLNADCRSGIDLLLETVDFDNLLKGTDLVITGEGSADRQTLMGKLPYGILQRAKAHHVPVILIAGHINNHQELLDAGFSQVECINTWNSKNNPSLLDNKVMSFETSGLSMEEAMKPETAKKNISKTIVSLFQ
;
A
#
# COMPACT_ATOMS: atom_id res chain seq x y z
N MET A 1 27.10 6.65 -8.95
CA MET A 1 26.93 5.51 -8.01
C MET A 1 25.86 4.52 -8.50
N VAL A 2 24.64 4.94 -8.84
CA VAL A 2 23.57 4.03 -9.31
C VAL A 2 23.98 3.25 -10.56
N PHE A 3 24.48 3.92 -11.61
CA PHE A 3 24.96 3.27 -12.84
C PHE A 3 26.06 2.21 -12.61
N THR A 4 26.94 2.44 -11.63
CA THR A 4 28.00 1.49 -11.31
C THR A 4 27.45 0.23 -10.65
N LEU A 5 26.46 0.37 -9.77
CA LEU A 5 25.80 -0.76 -9.11
C LEU A 5 24.97 -1.57 -10.11
N GLU A 6 24.24 -0.91 -11.00
CA GLU A 6 23.46 -1.56 -12.03
C GLU A 6 24.35 -2.36 -13.00
N SER A 7 25.48 -1.76 -13.45
CA SER A 7 26.44 -2.45 -14.31
C SER A 7 27.02 -3.69 -13.65
N ARG A 8 27.39 -3.60 -12.37
CA ARG A 8 27.91 -4.75 -11.61
C ARG A 8 26.85 -5.84 -11.41
N ALA A 9 25.60 -5.45 -11.15
CA ALA A 9 24.51 -6.40 -11.03
C ALA A 9 24.26 -7.17 -12.33
N LYS A 10 24.30 -6.48 -13.48
CA LYS A 10 24.18 -7.11 -14.80
C LYS A 10 25.34 -8.08 -15.08
N GLN A 11 26.57 -7.65 -14.86
CA GLN A 11 27.75 -8.53 -15.03
C GLN A 11 27.68 -9.78 -14.17
N PHE A 12 27.22 -9.62 -12.91
CA PHE A 12 27.02 -10.75 -12.02
C PHE A 12 25.92 -11.70 -12.52
N ALA A 13 24.80 -11.15 -13.01
CA ALA A 13 23.73 -11.95 -13.58
C ALA A 13 24.16 -12.72 -14.84
N GLU A 14 24.91 -12.08 -15.74
CA GLU A 14 25.47 -12.71 -16.95
C GLU A 14 26.42 -13.86 -16.61
N ALA A 15 27.34 -13.65 -15.65
CA ALA A 15 28.26 -14.71 -15.20
C ALA A 15 27.50 -15.89 -14.55
N SER A 16 26.45 -15.58 -13.77
CA SER A 16 25.60 -16.60 -13.15
C SER A 16 24.81 -17.38 -14.20
N ALA A 17 24.25 -16.69 -15.20
CA ALA A 17 23.50 -17.33 -16.28
C ALA A 17 24.37 -18.29 -17.08
N GLN A 18 25.62 -17.91 -17.36
CA GLN A 18 26.59 -18.78 -18.03
C GLN A 18 26.91 -20.04 -17.21
N HIS A 19 27.06 -19.90 -15.89
CA HIS A 19 27.35 -21.03 -15.00
C HIS A 19 26.19 -22.01 -14.88
N PHE A 20 24.94 -21.49 -14.73
CA PHE A 20 23.76 -22.32 -14.51
C PHE A 20 23.03 -22.73 -15.79
N SER A 21 23.39 -22.18 -16.95
CA SER A 21 22.70 -22.39 -18.23
C SER A 21 21.22 -21.93 -18.24
N TYR A 22 20.83 -21.08 -17.32
CA TYR A 22 19.54 -20.36 -17.29
C TYR A 22 19.70 -18.99 -16.67
N ASP A 23 18.79 -18.08 -16.96
CA ASP A 23 18.84 -16.69 -16.51
C ASP A 23 17.49 -16.26 -15.91
N ARG A 24 17.53 -15.73 -14.71
CA ARG A 24 16.35 -15.23 -13.99
C ARG A 24 16.40 -13.72 -13.69
N GLN A 25 17.30 -12.97 -14.32
CA GLN A 25 17.45 -11.53 -14.05
C GLN A 25 16.20 -10.71 -14.36
N ASN A 26 15.37 -11.15 -15.32
CA ASN A 26 14.15 -10.46 -15.73
C ASN A 26 12.87 -11.02 -15.08
N VAL A 27 13.01 -11.98 -14.18
CA VAL A 27 11.86 -12.49 -13.44
C VAL A 27 11.33 -11.42 -12.48
N PRO A 28 10.02 -11.18 -12.42
CA PRO A 28 9.44 -10.25 -11.45
C PRO A 28 9.93 -10.56 -10.03
N GLY A 29 10.40 -9.53 -9.32
CA GLY A 29 10.97 -9.69 -7.98
C GLY A 29 12.49 -9.89 -7.95
N ALA A 30 13.18 -10.08 -9.06
CA ALA A 30 14.64 -10.23 -9.08
C ALA A 30 15.37 -9.04 -8.44
N GLY A 31 14.88 -7.81 -8.65
CA GLY A 31 15.43 -6.60 -8.04
C GLY A 31 15.08 -6.37 -6.57
N ALA A 32 14.21 -7.18 -5.98
CA ALA A 32 13.76 -7.00 -4.60
C ALA A 32 14.92 -7.05 -3.61
N ALA A 33 14.83 -6.22 -2.56
CA ALA A 33 15.83 -6.12 -1.50
C ALA A 33 17.27 -5.93 -2.03
N GLY A 34 17.44 -5.05 -3.04
CA GLY A 34 18.75 -4.74 -3.62
C GLY A 34 19.40 -5.88 -4.39
N GLY A 35 18.60 -6.78 -4.97
CA GLY A 35 19.07 -7.93 -5.76
C GLY A 35 19.08 -9.26 -5.00
N LEU A 36 18.67 -9.28 -3.74
CA LEU A 36 18.53 -10.53 -2.98
C LEU A 36 17.49 -11.44 -3.63
N GLY A 37 16.42 -10.87 -4.21
CA GLY A 37 15.43 -11.61 -4.99
C GLY A 37 16.06 -12.41 -6.13
N TYR A 38 16.99 -11.81 -6.87
CA TYR A 38 17.75 -12.51 -7.91
C TYR A 38 18.53 -13.71 -7.35
N ALA A 39 19.20 -13.53 -6.21
CA ALA A 39 19.96 -14.62 -5.60
C ALA A 39 19.05 -15.82 -5.25
N PHE A 40 17.89 -15.57 -4.67
CA PHE A 40 16.93 -16.64 -4.37
C PHE A 40 16.39 -17.32 -5.64
N LEU A 41 16.01 -16.53 -6.64
CA LEU A 41 15.51 -17.04 -7.92
C LEU A 41 16.58 -17.87 -8.68
N GLN A 42 17.80 -17.33 -8.78
CA GLN A 42 18.87 -17.89 -9.62
C GLN A 42 19.54 -19.10 -8.96
N TYR A 43 19.82 -19.01 -7.66
CA TYR A 43 20.66 -19.99 -6.96
C TYR A 43 19.87 -21.01 -6.15
N LEU A 44 18.67 -20.66 -5.67
CA LEU A 44 17.87 -21.51 -4.82
C LEU A 44 16.57 -21.99 -5.48
N ASN A 45 16.39 -21.65 -6.77
CA ASN A 45 15.17 -21.97 -7.52
C ASN A 45 13.88 -21.58 -6.77
N ALA A 46 13.92 -20.45 -6.06
CA ALA A 46 12.79 -19.97 -5.29
C ALA A 46 11.73 -19.32 -6.21
N ASP A 47 10.49 -19.26 -5.74
CA ASP A 47 9.45 -18.43 -6.32
C ASP A 47 9.40 -17.08 -5.60
N CYS A 48 9.35 -16.00 -6.39
CA CYS A 48 9.19 -14.64 -5.88
C CYS A 48 7.76 -14.19 -6.14
N ARG A 49 7.01 -13.94 -5.07
CA ARG A 49 5.59 -13.55 -5.14
C ARG A 49 5.36 -12.25 -4.39
N SER A 50 4.33 -11.53 -4.80
CA SER A 50 3.85 -10.37 -4.04
C SER A 50 3.44 -10.81 -2.62
N GLY A 51 3.97 -10.13 -1.59
CA GLY A 51 3.65 -10.45 -0.20
C GLY A 51 2.16 -10.28 0.11
N ILE A 52 1.50 -9.30 -0.53
CA ILE A 52 0.06 -9.12 -0.35
C ILE A 52 -0.75 -10.24 -1.00
N ASP A 53 -0.37 -10.72 -2.18
CA ASP A 53 -1.06 -11.83 -2.82
C ASP A 53 -0.92 -13.11 -1.99
N LEU A 54 0.27 -13.39 -1.50
CA LEU A 54 0.51 -14.54 -0.62
C LEU A 54 -0.34 -14.46 0.66
N LEU A 55 -0.42 -13.27 1.27
CA LEU A 55 -1.23 -13.05 2.46
C LEU A 55 -2.72 -13.28 2.18
N LEU A 56 -3.25 -12.66 1.13
CA LEU A 56 -4.66 -12.77 0.76
C LEU A 56 -5.05 -14.21 0.40
N GLU A 57 -4.17 -14.95 -0.28
CA GLU A 57 -4.38 -16.36 -0.56
C GLU A 57 -4.35 -17.21 0.73
N THR A 58 -3.40 -16.92 1.64
CA THR A 58 -3.27 -17.68 2.89
C THR A 58 -4.51 -17.56 3.79
N VAL A 59 -5.16 -16.39 3.79
CA VAL A 59 -6.40 -16.17 4.56
C VAL A 59 -7.66 -16.53 3.78
N ASP A 60 -7.52 -17.05 2.54
CA ASP A 60 -8.65 -17.35 1.65
C ASP A 60 -9.59 -16.15 1.47
N PHE A 61 -8.97 -14.98 1.19
CA PHE A 61 -9.66 -13.69 1.18
C PHE A 61 -10.80 -13.65 0.14
N ASP A 62 -10.62 -14.29 -1.03
CA ASP A 62 -11.66 -14.36 -2.06
C ASP A 62 -12.92 -15.09 -1.55
N ASN A 63 -12.76 -16.06 -0.68
CA ASN A 63 -13.90 -16.72 -0.06
C ASN A 63 -14.59 -15.86 1.00
N LEU A 64 -13.81 -15.05 1.74
CA LEU A 64 -14.35 -14.08 2.70
C LEU A 64 -15.15 -12.97 2.01
N LEU A 65 -14.85 -12.64 0.76
CA LEU A 65 -15.58 -11.64 -0.01
C LEU A 65 -16.98 -12.10 -0.45
N LYS A 66 -17.25 -13.40 -0.43
CA LYS A 66 -18.58 -13.92 -0.82
C LYS A 66 -19.64 -13.53 0.21
N GLY A 67 -20.61 -12.76 -0.23
CA GLY A 67 -21.69 -12.25 0.63
C GLY A 67 -21.26 -11.07 1.54
N THR A 68 -20.10 -10.48 1.27
CA THR A 68 -19.67 -9.26 1.93
C THR A 68 -20.23 -8.05 1.20
N ASP A 69 -20.87 -7.13 1.91
CA ASP A 69 -21.45 -5.90 1.37
C ASP A 69 -20.42 -4.77 1.25
N LEU A 70 -19.39 -4.76 2.10
CA LEU A 70 -18.41 -3.69 2.18
C LEU A 70 -17.10 -4.19 2.79
N VAL A 71 -15.96 -3.74 2.26
CA VAL A 71 -14.66 -3.90 2.87
C VAL A 71 -14.14 -2.55 3.35
N ILE A 72 -13.62 -2.50 4.56
CA ILE A 72 -12.88 -1.34 5.08
C ILE A 72 -11.42 -1.75 5.24
N THR A 73 -10.54 -1.00 4.60
CA THR A 73 -9.10 -1.20 4.71
C THR A 73 -8.42 0.09 5.14
N GLY A 74 -7.18 0.00 5.60
CA GLY A 74 -6.48 1.21 6.04
C GLY A 74 -4.97 1.07 6.10
N GLU A 75 -4.33 2.24 6.20
CA GLU A 75 -2.89 2.36 6.39
C GLU A 75 -2.54 3.66 7.13
N GLY A 76 -1.27 3.82 7.52
CA GLY A 76 -0.82 5.03 8.21
C GLY A 76 -0.86 6.28 7.34
N SER A 77 -0.41 6.18 6.09
CA SER A 77 -0.41 7.27 5.11
C SER A 77 -0.73 6.72 3.73
N ALA A 78 -1.83 7.20 3.15
CA ALA A 78 -2.30 6.85 1.82
C ALA A 78 -1.90 7.92 0.81
N ASP A 79 -1.24 7.48 -0.26
CA ASP A 79 -0.76 8.32 -1.33
C ASP A 79 -0.67 7.50 -2.65
N ARG A 80 -0.06 8.08 -3.68
CA ARG A 80 0.18 7.38 -4.95
C ARG A 80 0.92 6.04 -4.78
N GLN A 81 1.79 5.92 -3.77
CA GLN A 81 2.50 4.67 -3.50
C GLN A 81 1.58 3.55 -3.00
N THR A 82 0.44 3.90 -2.41
CA THR A 82 -0.62 2.92 -2.06
C THR A 82 -1.01 2.10 -3.27
N LEU A 83 -1.14 2.76 -4.44
CA LEU A 83 -1.51 2.14 -5.72
C LEU A 83 -0.39 1.32 -6.36
N MET A 84 0.82 1.37 -5.82
CA MET A 84 1.99 0.62 -6.30
C MET A 84 2.11 -0.78 -5.68
N GLY A 85 1.00 -1.36 -5.23
CA GLY A 85 0.96 -2.73 -4.72
C GLY A 85 1.06 -2.87 -3.19
N LYS A 86 0.77 -1.79 -2.44
CA LYS A 86 0.60 -1.91 -0.98
C LYS A 86 -0.68 -2.67 -0.64
N LEU A 87 -0.82 -3.06 0.64
CA LEU A 87 -1.94 -3.86 1.13
C LEU A 87 -3.33 -3.32 0.75
N PRO A 88 -3.66 -2.02 0.93
CA PRO A 88 -4.99 -1.53 0.58
C PRO A 88 -5.32 -1.69 -0.92
N TYR A 89 -4.33 -1.55 -1.79
CA TYR A 89 -4.52 -1.73 -3.22
C TYR A 89 -4.73 -3.20 -3.60
N GLY A 90 -3.99 -4.12 -2.99
CA GLY A 90 -4.21 -5.56 -3.18
C GLY A 90 -5.62 -5.98 -2.75
N ILE A 91 -6.10 -5.48 -1.61
CA ILE A 91 -7.48 -5.68 -1.14
C ILE A 91 -8.48 -5.11 -2.14
N LEU A 92 -8.25 -3.88 -2.63
CA LEU A 92 -9.11 -3.24 -3.63
C LEU A 92 -9.24 -4.09 -4.90
N GLN A 93 -8.13 -4.61 -5.42
CA GLN A 93 -8.15 -5.42 -6.65
C GLN A 93 -8.97 -6.71 -6.48
N ARG A 94 -8.82 -7.40 -5.35
CA ARG A 94 -9.60 -8.62 -5.04
C ARG A 94 -11.09 -8.28 -4.85
N ALA A 95 -11.40 -7.26 -4.06
CA ALA A 95 -12.78 -6.82 -3.80
C ALA A 95 -13.50 -6.39 -5.10
N LYS A 96 -12.81 -5.67 -6.00
CA LYS A 96 -13.35 -5.29 -7.32
C LYS A 96 -13.73 -6.50 -8.16
N ALA A 97 -12.94 -7.57 -8.14
CA ALA A 97 -13.26 -8.81 -8.86
C ALA A 97 -14.54 -9.48 -8.33
N HIS A 98 -14.88 -9.24 -7.07
CA HIS A 98 -16.12 -9.72 -6.43
C HIS A 98 -17.24 -8.66 -6.38
N HIS A 99 -17.06 -7.49 -7.01
CA HIS A 99 -18.00 -6.37 -6.99
C HIS A 99 -18.31 -5.83 -5.59
N VAL A 100 -17.38 -5.97 -4.65
CA VAL A 100 -17.51 -5.48 -3.28
C VAL A 100 -16.88 -4.09 -3.18
N PRO A 101 -17.60 -3.06 -2.70
CA PRO A 101 -17.03 -1.73 -2.52
C PRO A 101 -15.98 -1.74 -1.39
N VAL A 102 -14.99 -0.84 -1.53
CA VAL A 102 -13.90 -0.72 -0.55
C VAL A 102 -13.77 0.72 -0.09
N ILE A 103 -13.82 0.93 1.22
CA ILE A 103 -13.49 2.20 1.86
C ILE A 103 -12.05 2.14 2.34
N LEU A 104 -11.28 3.18 2.02
CA LEU A 104 -9.92 3.38 2.52
C LEU A 104 -9.93 4.40 3.66
N ILE A 105 -9.41 4.02 4.82
CA ILE A 105 -9.19 4.94 5.93
C ILE A 105 -7.68 5.10 6.17
N ALA A 106 -7.20 6.32 6.41
CA ALA A 106 -5.78 6.54 6.65
C ALA A 106 -5.53 7.65 7.68
N GLY A 107 -4.39 7.57 8.35
CA GLY A 107 -3.93 8.61 9.27
C GLY A 107 -3.61 9.93 8.57
N HIS A 108 -3.14 9.84 7.32
CA HIS A 108 -2.87 10.96 6.43
C HIS A 108 -3.21 10.56 4.99
N ILE A 109 -3.73 11.49 4.20
CA ILE A 109 -4.09 11.24 2.80
C ILE A 109 -3.49 12.32 1.91
N ASN A 110 -2.74 11.86 0.91
CA ASN A 110 -2.33 12.65 -0.24
C ASN A 110 -2.97 12.06 -1.51
N ASN A 111 -3.10 12.88 -2.55
CA ASN A 111 -3.63 12.41 -3.83
C ASN A 111 -5.03 11.76 -3.71
N HIS A 112 -5.91 12.35 -2.91
CA HIS A 112 -7.25 11.81 -2.61
C HIS A 112 -8.03 11.43 -3.88
N GLN A 113 -8.02 12.29 -4.92
CA GLN A 113 -8.74 12.00 -6.15
C GLN A 113 -8.17 10.79 -6.90
N GLU A 114 -6.84 10.63 -6.93
CA GLU A 114 -6.21 9.47 -7.58
C GLU A 114 -6.59 8.14 -6.90
N LEU A 115 -6.79 8.16 -5.58
CA LEU A 115 -7.26 6.99 -4.82
C LEU A 115 -8.73 6.65 -5.17
N LEU A 116 -9.60 7.66 -5.28
CA LEU A 116 -10.97 7.46 -5.75
C LEU A 116 -11.00 6.94 -7.20
N ASP A 117 -10.20 7.53 -8.09
CA ASP A 117 -10.11 7.12 -9.50
C ASP A 117 -9.59 5.68 -9.64
N ALA A 118 -8.74 5.22 -8.71
CA ALA A 118 -8.30 3.84 -8.65
C ALA A 118 -9.44 2.87 -8.29
N GLY A 119 -10.53 3.37 -7.68
CA GLY A 119 -11.76 2.64 -7.44
C GLY A 119 -12.12 2.39 -5.98
N PHE A 120 -11.45 3.04 -5.03
CA PHE A 120 -11.99 3.10 -3.68
C PHE A 120 -13.32 3.83 -3.71
N SER A 121 -14.35 3.27 -3.06
CA SER A 121 -15.69 3.86 -3.00
C SER A 121 -15.71 5.12 -2.14
N GLN A 122 -14.81 5.17 -1.14
CA GLN A 122 -14.63 6.29 -0.24
C GLN A 122 -13.22 6.28 0.31
N VAL A 123 -12.68 7.46 0.60
CA VAL A 123 -11.33 7.65 1.15
C VAL A 123 -11.40 8.64 2.30
N GLU A 124 -11.12 8.20 3.53
CA GLU A 124 -11.31 8.99 4.73
C GLU A 124 -10.04 9.16 5.56
N CYS A 125 -9.74 10.40 5.94
CA CYS A 125 -8.67 10.72 6.88
C CYS A 125 -9.19 10.67 8.32
N ILE A 126 -8.59 9.84 9.16
CA ILE A 126 -9.01 9.73 10.57
C ILE A 126 -8.54 10.90 11.44
N ASN A 127 -7.60 11.71 10.95
CA ASN A 127 -7.03 12.84 11.69
C ASN A 127 -7.45 14.16 11.07
N THR A 128 -7.76 15.14 11.93
CA THR A 128 -7.89 16.55 11.54
C THR A 128 -6.52 17.21 11.72
N TRP A 129 -5.88 17.61 10.61
CA TRP A 129 -4.55 18.22 10.62
C TRP A 129 -4.60 19.74 10.73
N ASN A 130 -3.66 20.31 11.45
CA ASN A 130 -3.50 21.76 11.49
C ASN A 130 -2.80 22.22 10.19
N SER A 131 -3.51 22.94 9.33
CA SER A 131 -2.97 23.46 8.06
C SER A 131 -1.77 24.39 8.22
N LYS A 132 -1.59 25.01 9.38
CA LYS A 132 -0.43 25.88 9.66
C LYS A 132 0.89 25.11 9.76
N ASN A 133 0.84 23.83 10.10
CA ASN A 133 2.03 22.99 10.31
C ASN A 133 2.30 22.00 9.17
N ASN A 134 1.46 21.98 8.14
CA ASN A 134 1.64 21.05 7.02
C ASN A 134 1.20 21.70 5.69
N PRO A 135 2.13 22.40 5.00
CA PRO A 135 1.84 23.12 3.75
C PRO A 135 1.33 22.23 2.60
N SER A 136 1.65 20.93 2.62
CA SER A 136 1.21 19.99 1.58
C SER A 136 -0.29 19.67 1.60
N LEU A 137 -1.01 20.11 2.63
CA LEU A 137 -2.47 19.93 2.73
C LEU A 137 -3.27 21.02 2.04
N LEU A 138 -2.63 22.10 1.52
CA LEU A 138 -3.30 23.22 0.89
C LEU A 138 -3.91 22.88 -0.48
N ASP A 139 -3.43 21.83 -1.14
CA ASP A 139 -3.91 21.43 -2.47
C ASP A 139 -5.08 20.44 -2.45
N ASN A 140 -5.41 19.90 -1.30
CA ASN A 140 -6.51 18.94 -1.17
C ASN A 140 -7.62 19.53 -0.32
N LYS A 141 -8.77 19.76 -0.94
CA LYS A 141 -10.01 20.17 -0.30
C LYS A 141 -10.56 19.04 0.60
N VAL A 142 -9.80 18.72 1.65
CA VAL A 142 -10.28 17.85 2.72
C VAL A 142 -11.25 18.69 3.54
N MET A 143 -12.49 18.26 3.62
CA MET A 143 -13.53 18.94 4.40
C MET A 143 -13.02 19.16 5.83
N SER A 144 -12.81 20.43 6.15
CA SER A 144 -12.32 20.91 7.44
C SER A 144 -13.38 20.72 8.51
N PHE A 145 -13.15 19.83 9.43
CA PHE A 145 -13.75 19.95 10.76
C PHE A 145 -12.72 20.63 11.68
N GLU A 146 -13.10 21.83 12.11
CA GLU A 146 -12.62 22.72 13.18
C GLU A 146 -11.19 22.59 13.78
N THR A 147 -10.44 23.59 13.58
CA THR A 147 -9.51 24.48 14.34
C THR A 147 -8.61 23.95 15.48
N SER A 148 -8.58 22.70 15.82
CA SER A 148 -7.59 22.11 16.72
C SER A 148 -6.86 20.93 16.04
N GLY A 149 -6.05 21.24 15.04
CA GLY A 149 -5.32 20.19 14.32
C GLY A 149 -4.31 19.49 15.23
N LEU A 150 -4.26 18.17 15.17
CA LEU A 150 -3.30 17.34 15.87
C LEU A 150 -1.88 17.56 15.35
N SER A 151 -0.89 17.47 16.24
CA SER A 151 0.49 17.27 15.83
C SER A 151 0.70 15.82 15.36
N MET A 152 1.75 15.59 14.56
CA MET A 152 2.11 14.23 14.14
C MET A 152 2.33 13.31 15.35
N GLU A 153 3.02 13.81 16.36
CA GLU A 153 3.30 13.07 17.59
C GLU A 153 2.01 12.66 18.32
N GLU A 154 1.05 13.58 18.41
CA GLU A 154 -0.25 13.30 19.04
C GLU A 154 -1.09 12.32 18.23
N ALA A 155 -1.10 12.45 16.90
CA ALA A 155 -1.83 11.56 16.00
C ALA A 155 -1.31 10.13 16.04
N MET A 156 0.00 9.93 16.29
CA MET A 156 0.63 8.61 16.36
C MET A 156 0.43 7.92 17.72
N LYS A 157 -0.10 8.58 18.73
CA LYS A 157 -0.43 7.92 20.01
C LYS A 157 -1.52 6.88 19.80
N PRO A 158 -1.36 5.63 20.30
CA PRO A 158 -2.33 4.56 20.10
C PRO A 158 -3.77 4.92 20.53
N GLU A 159 -3.91 5.62 21.63
CA GLU A 159 -5.21 6.06 22.16
C GLU A 159 -5.89 7.07 21.23
N THR A 160 -5.13 8.02 20.69
CA THR A 160 -5.63 9.02 19.73
C THR A 160 -6.06 8.35 18.44
N ALA A 161 -5.21 7.48 17.87
CA ALA A 161 -5.52 6.74 16.66
C ALA A 161 -6.79 5.88 16.83
N LYS A 162 -6.88 5.11 17.90
CA LYS A 162 -8.04 4.27 18.23
C LYS A 162 -9.33 5.06 18.33
N LYS A 163 -9.29 6.19 19.05
CA LYS A 163 -10.45 7.10 19.20
C LYS A 163 -10.89 7.67 17.85
N ASN A 164 -9.93 8.10 17.02
CA ASN A 164 -10.20 8.71 15.71
C ASN A 164 -10.74 7.68 14.72
N ILE A 165 -10.18 6.47 14.69
CA ILE A 165 -10.72 5.35 13.88
C ILE A 165 -12.17 5.09 14.28
N SER A 166 -12.47 4.95 15.58
CA SER A 166 -13.83 4.70 16.05
C SER A 166 -14.81 5.79 15.64
N LYS A 167 -14.42 7.06 15.74
CA LYS A 167 -15.26 8.19 15.30
C LYS A 167 -15.52 8.15 13.81
N THR A 168 -14.46 7.92 12.99
CA THR A 168 -14.58 7.85 11.54
C THR A 168 -15.50 6.69 11.13
N ILE A 169 -15.33 5.51 11.71
CA ILE A 169 -16.21 4.36 11.42
C ILE A 169 -17.67 4.69 11.76
N VAL A 170 -17.95 5.28 12.93
CA VAL A 170 -19.32 5.66 13.29
C VAL A 170 -19.92 6.64 12.28
N SER A 171 -19.14 7.63 11.81
CA SER A 171 -19.64 8.62 10.83
C SER A 171 -19.90 8.05 9.44
N LEU A 172 -19.29 6.91 9.09
CA LEU A 172 -19.52 6.25 7.79
C LEU A 172 -20.88 5.57 7.69
N PHE A 173 -21.55 5.30 8.82
CA PHE A 173 -22.79 4.54 8.87
C PHE A 173 -23.96 5.35 9.47
N GLN A 174 -23.81 6.66 9.64
CA GLN A 174 -24.86 7.60 9.99
C GLN A 174 -25.42 8.32 8.76
#